data_c560b373470cb63a24fe688ab8fec5ae
#
_entry.id   c560b373470cb63a24fe688ab8fec5ae
#
_cell.length_a   1.000
_cell.length_b   1.000
_cell.length_c   1.000
_cell.angle_alpha   90.00
_cell.angle_beta   90.00
_cell.angle_gamma   90.00
#
_symmetry.space_group_name_H-M   'P 1'
#
loop_
_entity.id
_entity.type
_entity.pdbx_description
1 polymer ?
#
loop_
_entity_poly.entity_id
_entity_poly.type
_entity_poly.pdbx_seq_one_letter_code
_entity_poly.pdbx_strand_id
1 'polypeptide(L)'
;MVKRAIDGFVPRDDSVHRPTVNERNKAVDFGDMGHAVPVRKQQLPLQQRPATSDTNSIRSDIDESLREIGNSLDLSQPVRGGKQPKNGRLKRDWKKIAKRAAIAIVVIVLGIGIFLGVRALMAGNAVFKGDIFGFVQKKPLKQDANGRSNILILGTSEDDAGHEAGYLTDSMMILSIDQNKKNAYMVSVPRDLYVKYGKSCQAGYSGKINAYFNCVNDNWSSDSAEEERQTATRSFVGNIFGIDVQYSVHLNYSVMRDLVGALGGIKITIDSRNPNGVMDSNFDWKCGTTSAEKSQRCPRGHYISYPNGEVELDAEHALYLAMARGDKAPTYGFEQSNFDREKNQQKIMVAIRDKALSAGTLTDFTKVSGIIDAIGKNLRTNFEKSEVRTLVELARDIKGDNIKSVSLIDAEPTILTTGVYGGASSVVPTAGTYDYSQLRSYIKKNLYATDITRENANIVVLNATGISGVAQKQANKLTELGMTVSKVGNAPQGNAYPSNKIYKVSTRAKTATSVKLKSLYGVAPEVAESIPGVKYSAEVDYVVIVAIKPSAGE
;
A
#
# COMPACT_ATOMS: atom_id res chain seq x y z
N MET A 1 28.65 -13.70 14.38
CA MET A 1 27.19 -13.52 14.32
C MET A 1 26.64 -14.50 13.32
N VAL A 2 25.79 -15.43 13.72
CA VAL A 2 25.23 -16.45 12.84
C VAL A 2 24.16 -15.74 11.97
N LYS A 3 24.41 -15.67 10.67
CA LYS A 3 23.41 -15.18 9.70
C LYS A 3 22.24 -16.17 9.68
N ARG A 4 21.04 -15.74 10.11
CA ARG A 4 19.83 -16.56 10.06
C ARG A 4 19.23 -16.45 8.65
N ALA A 5 18.89 -17.60 8.08
CA ALA A 5 18.19 -17.68 6.79
C ALA A 5 16.76 -17.13 6.94
N ILE A 6 16.38 -16.23 6.04
CA ILE A 6 15.02 -15.73 5.88
C ILE A 6 14.55 -16.23 4.51
N ASP A 7 13.33 -16.75 4.42
CA ASP A 7 12.71 -17.33 3.21
C ASP A 7 13.36 -18.62 2.65
N GLY A 8 13.98 -19.44 3.50
CA GLY A 8 14.60 -20.70 3.05
C GLY A 8 15.89 -20.51 2.26
N PHE A 9 16.42 -19.29 2.16
CA PHE A 9 17.70 -19.01 1.54
C PHE A 9 18.83 -19.23 2.55
N VAL A 10 19.67 -20.22 2.30
CA VAL A 10 20.94 -20.37 3.01
C VAL A 10 21.97 -19.56 2.23
N PRO A 11 22.66 -18.58 2.84
CA PRO A 11 23.79 -17.91 2.18
C PRO A 11 24.84 -18.95 1.81
N ARG A 12 25.24 -19.02 0.53
CA ARG A 12 26.35 -19.86 0.10
C ARG A 12 27.61 -19.39 0.80
N ASP A 13 28.24 -20.32 1.49
CA ASP A 13 29.63 -20.17 1.97
C ASP A 13 30.52 -20.50 0.78
N ASP A 14 31.31 -19.52 0.30
CA ASP A 14 32.18 -19.66 -0.88
C ASP A 14 33.44 -20.53 -0.64
N SER A 15 33.45 -21.33 0.43
CA SER A 15 34.60 -22.11 0.86
C SER A 15 34.48 -23.63 0.71
N VAL A 16 33.61 -24.15 -0.16
CA VAL A 16 33.54 -25.60 -0.41
C VAL A 16 34.11 -25.95 -1.77
N HIS A 17 35.24 -26.66 -1.77
CA HIS A 17 35.91 -27.27 -2.90
C HIS A 17 34.96 -28.03 -3.81
N ARG A 18 35.09 -27.81 -5.14
CA ARG A 18 34.49 -28.62 -6.20
C ARG A 18 35.05 -30.02 -6.19
N PRO A 19 34.23 -31.09 -6.13
CA PRO A 19 34.68 -32.41 -6.59
C PRO A 19 34.58 -32.47 -8.11
N THR A 20 35.64 -32.89 -8.74
CA THR A 20 35.73 -33.20 -10.17
C THR A 20 34.83 -34.38 -10.53
N VAL A 21 34.11 -34.21 -11.59
CA VAL A 21 33.32 -35.25 -12.24
C VAL A 21 34.26 -36.27 -12.86
N ASN A 22 34.16 -37.53 -12.47
CA ASN A 22 34.36 -38.66 -13.37
C ASN A 22 33.60 -39.89 -12.88
N GLU A 23 33.00 -40.54 -13.83
CA GLU A 23 32.63 -41.96 -13.93
C GLU A 23 31.13 -42.34 -13.80
N ARG A 24 30.61 -42.64 -14.99
CA ARG A 24 30.03 -43.89 -15.53
C ARG A 24 28.57 -44.22 -15.24
N ASN A 25 27.86 -44.14 -16.33
CA ASN A 25 26.76 -45.02 -16.81
C ASN A 25 26.55 -46.31 -16.03
N LYS A 26 25.33 -46.47 -15.49
CA LYS A 26 24.61 -47.74 -15.51
C LYS A 26 23.13 -47.47 -15.76
N ALA A 27 22.69 -47.99 -16.93
CA ALA A 27 21.30 -48.11 -17.30
C ALA A 27 20.61 -49.13 -16.36
N VAL A 28 19.45 -48.77 -15.87
CA VAL A 28 18.50 -49.74 -15.28
C VAL A 28 17.30 -49.82 -16.23
N ASP A 29 17.17 -50.99 -16.82
CA ASP A 29 16.12 -51.48 -17.67
C ASP A 29 14.86 -51.74 -16.84
N PHE A 30 13.73 -51.14 -17.18
CA PHE A 30 12.41 -51.55 -16.71
C PHE A 30 11.53 -51.87 -17.92
N GLY A 31 11.26 -53.16 -18.02
CA GLY A 31 10.49 -53.84 -19.04
C GLY A 31 9.11 -53.31 -19.30
N ASP A 32 8.83 -53.41 -20.53
CA ASP A 32 7.64 -53.50 -21.35
C ASP A 32 6.36 -53.93 -20.61
N MET A 33 5.28 -53.12 -20.72
CA MET A 33 3.89 -53.57 -20.86
C MET A 33 3.00 -52.49 -21.48
N GLY A 34 2.76 -52.50 -22.74
CA GLY A 34 1.53 -52.90 -23.39
C GLY A 34 0.48 -51.82 -23.65
N HIS A 35 0.28 -51.61 -24.95
CA HIS A 35 -0.93 -51.11 -25.63
C HIS A 35 -1.13 -49.59 -25.78
N ALA A 36 -0.58 -49.07 -26.88
CA ALA A 36 -1.00 -47.84 -27.53
C ALA A 36 -2.29 -48.06 -28.34
N VAL A 37 -3.33 -47.26 -28.05
CA VAL A 37 -4.52 -47.13 -28.91
C VAL A 37 -4.31 -45.87 -29.79
N PRO A 38 -4.47 -45.94 -31.12
CA PRO A 38 -4.22 -44.79 -31.98
C PRO A 38 -5.38 -43.80 -31.93
N VAL A 39 -5.12 -42.56 -31.50
CA VAL A 39 -6.08 -41.46 -31.61
C VAL A 39 -6.06 -40.93 -33.05
N ARG A 40 -7.17 -41.13 -33.73
CA ARG A 40 -7.51 -40.67 -35.08
C ARG A 40 -7.57 -39.15 -35.07
N LYS A 41 -6.66 -38.49 -35.81
CA LYS A 41 -6.75 -37.03 -36.10
C LYS A 41 -7.97 -36.78 -36.98
N GLN A 42 -9.00 -36.17 -36.43
CA GLN A 42 -10.04 -35.52 -37.24
C GLN A 42 -9.57 -34.13 -37.64
N GLN A 43 -9.41 -33.96 -38.93
CA GLN A 43 -9.24 -32.63 -39.57
C GLN A 43 -10.61 -31.93 -39.55
N LEU A 44 -10.69 -30.78 -38.88
CA LEU A 44 -11.80 -29.83 -39.01
C LEU A 44 -11.56 -28.95 -40.24
N PRO A 45 -12.61 -28.61 -41.00
CA PRO A 45 -12.47 -27.83 -42.24
C PRO A 45 -12.12 -26.37 -41.91
N LEU A 46 -11.21 -25.80 -42.70
CA LEU A 46 -10.86 -24.40 -42.74
C LEU A 46 -12.11 -23.53 -43.08
N GLN A 47 -12.64 -22.84 -42.09
CA GLN A 47 -13.53 -21.70 -42.34
C GLN A 47 -12.71 -20.51 -42.83
N GLN A 48 -13.03 -20.05 -44.02
CA GLN A 48 -12.47 -18.87 -44.68
C GLN A 48 -12.76 -17.63 -43.80
N ARG A 49 -11.71 -16.88 -43.48
CA ARG A 49 -11.81 -15.55 -42.90
C ARG A 49 -12.43 -14.61 -43.94
N PRO A 50 -13.37 -13.71 -43.56
CA PRO A 50 -13.78 -12.63 -44.44
C PRO A 50 -12.61 -11.65 -44.64
N ALA A 51 -12.49 -11.21 -45.86
CA ALA A 51 -11.44 -10.29 -46.32
C ALA A 51 -11.46 -8.96 -45.52
N THR A 52 -10.29 -8.47 -45.24
CA THR A 52 -10.00 -7.13 -44.76
C THR A 52 -10.68 -6.08 -45.62
N SER A 53 -11.53 -5.23 -45.00
CA SER A 53 -12.09 -4.06 -45.69
C SER A 53 -10.97 -3.08 -46.02
N ASP A 54 -10.86 -2.78 -47.32
CA ASP A 54 -9.89 -1.90 -47.94
C ASP A 54 -9.97 -0.47 -47.37
N THR A 55 -8.88 -0.01 -46.81
CA THR A 55 -8.63 1.41 -46.45
C THR A 55 -8.55 2.32 -47.70
N ASN A 56 -8.66 1.76 -48.89
CA ASN A 56 -8.67 2.51 -50.16
C ASN A 56 -10.05 3.08 -50.53
N SER A 57 -11.16 2.55 -49.99
CA SER A 57 -12.52 3.08 -50.31
C SER A 57 -12.78 4.44 -49.68
N ILE A 58 -12.27 4.68 -48.44
CA ILE A 58 -12.46 5.96 -47.73
C ILE A 58 -11.65 7.09 -48.39
N ARG A 59 -10.53 6.77 -49.05
CA ARG A 59 -9.73 7.77 -49.78
C ARG A 59 -10.36 8.17 -51.12
N SER A 60 -11.03 7.24 -51.82
CA SER A 60 -11.73 7.53 -53.04
C SER A 60 -12.94 8.45 -52.83
N ASP A 61 -13.68 8.25 -51.75
CA ASP A 61 -14.87 9.05 -51.43
C ASP A 61 -14.54 10.51 -51.04
N ILE A 62 -13.38 10.73 -50.42
CA ILE A 62 -12.86 12.07 -50.09
C ILE A 62 -12.38 12.80 -51.34
N ASP A 63 -11.68 12.11 -52.25
CA ASP A 63 -11.19 12.69 -53.47
C ASP A 63 -12.33 13.00 -54.47
N GLU A 64 -13.42 12.21 -54.48
CA GLU A 64 -14.60 12.46 -55.29
C GLU A 64 -15.40 13.66 -54.78
N SER A 65 -15.54 13.79 -53.45
CA SER A 65 -16.18 14.96 -52.82
C SER A 65 -15.41 16.26 -53.04
N LEU A 66 -14.09 16.22 -53.11
CA LEU A 66 -13.26 17.39 -53.42
C LEU A 66 -13.29 17.75 -54.90
N ARG A 67 -13.51 16.80 -55.82
CA ARG A 67 -13.70 17.05 -57.27
C ARG A 67 -15.05 17.67 -57.56
N GLU A 68 -16.14 17.28 -56.88
CA GLU A 68 -17.46 17.90 -57.01
C GLU A 68 -17.45 19.36 -56.57
N ILE A 69 -16.73 19.72 -55.53
CA ILE A 69 -16.55 21.10 -55.09
C ILE A 69 -15.73 21.93 -56.11
N GLY A 70 -14.74 21.32 -56.75
CA GLY A 70 -13.91 21.98 -57.78
C GLY A 70 -14.66 22.26 -59.06
N ASN A 71 -15.59 21.42 -59.46
CA ASN A 71 -16.38 21.55 -60.71
C ASN A 71 -17.57 22.52 -60.60
N SER A 72 -17.93 23.00 -59.43
CA SER A 72 -19.03 23.98 -59.24
C SER A 72 -18.57 25.44 -59.30
N LEU A 73 -17.29 25.71 -59.54
CA LEU A 73 -16.73 27.06 -59.66
C LEU A 73 -16.16 27.28 -61.09
N ASP A 74 -17.06 27.33 -62.07
CA ASP A 74 -16.70 27.80 -63.43
C ASP A 74 -16.66 29.34 -63.45
N LEU A 75 -15.46 29.90 -63.48
CA LEU A 75 -15.17 31.35 -63.47
C LEU A 75 -14.93 31.90 -64.89
N SER A 76 -15.39 31.24 -65.95
CA SER A 76 -15.15 31.66 -67.33
C SER A 76 -16.41 32.07 -68.12
N GLN A 77 -17.19 33.07 -67.65
CA GLN A 77 -18.10 33.80 -68.53
C GLN A 77 -18.03 35.31 -68.29
N PRO A 78 -17.87 36.14 -69.37
CA PRO A 78 -17.84 37.59 -69.23
C PRO A 78 -19.25 38.15 -69.05
N VAL A 79 -19.53 38.82 -67.96
CA VAL A 79 -20.79 39.48 -67.68
C VAL A 79 -20.93 40.75 -68.47
N ARG A 80 -21.90 40.83 -69.38
CA ARG A 80 -22.39 42.07 -70.04
C ARG A 80 -23.04 43.00 -69.04
N GLY A 81 -22.68 44.30 -69.14
CA GLY A 81 -22.99 45.36 -68.22
C GLY A 81 -24.46 45.51 -67.84
N GLY A 82 -24.70 45.56 -66.59
CA GLY A 82 -25.99 45.96 -65.93
C GLY A 82 -25.68 46.97 -64.81
N LYS A 83 -26.49 48.04 -64.77
CA LYS A 83 -26.40 49.24 -63.94
C LYS A 83 -26.00 48.94 -62.45
N GLN A 84 -25.01 49.64 -61.93
CA GLN A 84 -24.61 49.62 -60.51
C GLN A 84 -25.82 50.03 -59.61
N PRO A 85 -26.13 49.23 -58.57
CA PRO A 85 -26.90 49.69 -57.43
C PRO A 85 -25.98 50.37 -56.42
N LYS A 86 -26.47 51.52 -55.93
CA LYS A 86 -25.78 52.36 -54.94
C LYS A 86 -25.35 51.60 -53.71
N ASN A 87 -24.08 51.80 -53.31
CA ASN A 87 -23.46 51.34 -52.07
C ASN A 87 -24.29 51.69 -50.83
N GLY A 88 -25.13 50.73 -50.40
CA GLY A 88 -25.63 50.68 -49.04
C GLY A 88 -24.64 49.84 -48.22
N ARG A 89 -23.70 50.47 -47.49
CA ARG A 89 -22.92 49.81 -46.46
C ARG A 89 -23.88 49.21 -45.44
N LEU A 90 -24.18 47.92 -45.49
CA LEU A 90 -24.81 47.17 -44.42
C LEU A 90 -23.88 47.33 -43.19
N LYS A 91 -24.25 48.20 -42.26
CA LYS A 91 -23.62 48.30 -40.96
C LYS A 91 -23.77 46.93 -40.27
N ARG A 92 -22.75 46.07 -40.41
CA ARG A 92 -22.67 44.78 -39.76
C ARG A 92 -22.64 45.06 -38.26
N ASP A 93 -23.73 44.70 -37.56
CA ASP A 93 -23.94 44.97 -36.16
C ASP A 93 -23.05 44.04 -35.30
N TRP A 94 -21.75 44.39 -35.25
CA TRP A 94 -20.69 43.61 -34.59
C TRP A 94 -21.05 43.30 -33.13
N LYS A 95 -21.84 44.17 -32.48
CA LYS A 95 -22.27 43.93 -31.10
C LYS A 95 -23.24 42.74 -31.01
N LYS A 96 -24.12 42.56 -31.99
CA LYS A 96 -25.05 41.40 -32.02
C LYS A 96 -24.32 40.12 -32.40
N ILE A 97 -23.35 40.19 -33.30
CA ILE A 97 -22.53 39.03 -33.69
C ILE A 97 -21.62 38.63 -32.51
N ALA A 98 -20.97 39.56 -31.85
CA ALA A 98 -20.14 39.30 -30.66
C ALA A 98 -20.98 38.72 -29.50
N LYS A 99 -22.20 39.24 -29.27
CA LYS A 99 -23.12 38.71 -28.26
C LYS A 99 -23.58 37.27 -28.57
N ARG A 100 -23.88 36.97 -29.86
CA ARG A 100 -24.24 35.59 -30.28
C ARG A 100 -23.03 34.64 -30.20
N ALA A 101 -21.83 35.08 -30.56
CA ALA A 101 -20.62 34.32 -30.43
C ALA A 101 -20.28 34.04 -28.95
N ALA A 102 -20.45 35.04 -28.08
CA ALA A 102 -20.25 34.87 -26.63
C ALA A 102 -21.25 33.86 -26.03
N ILE A 103 -22.52 33.92 -26.43
CA ILE A 103 -23.54 32.95 -26.01
C ILE A 103 -23.21 31.56 -26.52
N ALA A 104 -22.78 31.42 -27.78
CA ALA A 104 -22.35 30.11 -28.33
C ALA A 104 -21.14 29.52 -27.57
N ILE A 105 -20.15 30.35 -27.24
CA ILE A 105 -18.99 29.94 -26.43
C ILE A 105 -19.44 29.49 -25.03
N VAL A 106 -20.33 30.24 -24.37
CA VAL A 106 -20.87 29.84 -23.06
C VAL A 106 -21.63 28.52 -23.13
N VAL A 107 -22.46 28.30 -24.19
CA VAL A 107 -23.18 27.03 -24.39
C VAL A 107 -22.20 25.86 -24.66
N ILE A 108 -21.15 26.11 -25.44
CA ILE A 108 -20.10 25.09 -25.67
C ILE A 108 -19.36 24.76 -24.39
N VAL A 109 -18.94 25.76 -23.61
CA VAL A 109 -18.26 25.58 -22.33
C VAL A 109 -19.15 24.85 -21.32
N LEU A 110 -20.44 25.23 -21.24
CA LEU A 110 -21.44 24.51 -20.43
C LEU A 110 -21.64 23.07 -20.93
N GLY A 111 -21.74 22.85 -22.24
CA GLY A 111 -21.87 21.52 -22.84
C GLY A 111 -20.67 20.64 -22.57
N ILE A 112 -19.44 21.18 -22.69
CA ILE A 112 -18.20 20.48 -22.33
C ILE A 112 -18.17 20.23 -20.82
N GLY A 113 -18.53 21.21 -20.00
CA GLY A 113 -18.60 21.06 -18.55
C GLY A 113 -19.59 19.98 -18.10
N ILE A 114 -20.78 19.94 -18.71
CA ILE A 114 -21.80 18.90 -18.47
C ILE A 114 -21.27 17.52 -18.96
N PHE A 115 -20.69 17.45 -20.16
CA PHE A 115 -20.16 16.22 -20.73
C PHE A 115 -19.02 15.65 -19.87
N LEU A 116 -18.06 16.49 -19.46
CA LEU A 116 -16.97 16.10 -18.57
C LEU A 116 -17.50 15.72 -17.16
N GLY A 117 -18.48 16.48 -16.66
CA GLY A 117 -19.14 16.17 -15.39
C GLY A 117 -19.88 14.83 -15.43
N VAL A 118 -20.62 14.54 -16.49
CA VAL A 118 -21.30 13.24 -16.67
C VAL A 118 -20.31 12.09 -16.83
N ARG A 119 -19.22 12.30 -17.57
CA ARG A 119 -18.15 11.29 -17.69
C ARG A 119 -17.49 11.01 -16.34
N ALA A 120 -17.11 12.05 -15.60
CA ALA A 120 -16.54 11.93 -14.25
C ALA A 120 -17.51 11.23 -13.27
N LEU A 121 -18.80 11.51 -13.39
CA LEU A 121 -19.85 10.89 -12.58
C LEU A 121 -20.06 9.40 -12.93
N MET A 122 -19.98 9.04 -14.21
CA MET A 122 -20.12 7.63 -14.63
C MET A 122 -18.93 6.76 -14.17
N ALA A 123 -17.72 7.27 -14.26
CA ALA A 123 -16.51 6.56 -13.82
C ALA A 123 -16.48 6.34 -12.31
N GLY A 124 -16.79 7.39 -11.55
CA GLY A 124 -16.89 7.28 -10.10
C GLY A 124 -17.90 6.23 -9.63
N ASN A 125 -18.94 5.93 -10.45
CA ASN A 125 -19.93 4.90 -10.13
C ASN A 125 -19.37 3.47 -10.24
N ALA A 126 -18.33 3.25 -11.01
CA ALA A 126 -17.73 1.94 -11.17
C ALA A 126 -16.76 1.56 -10.01
N VAL A 127 -16.17 2.57 -9.35
CA VAL A 127 -15.11 2.38 -8.33
C VAL A 127 -15.64 2.56 -6.91
N PHE A 128 -16.48 3.57 -6.67
CA PHE A 128 -16.91 3.94 -5.32
C PHE A 128 -18.40 3.74 -5.12
N LYS A 129 -18.80 3.29 -3.92
CA LYS A 129 -20.20 3.17 -3.50
C LYS A 129 -20.80 4.56 -3.20
N GLY A 130 -22.11 4.76 -3.46
CA GLY A 130 -22.88 5.93 -3.05
C GLY A 130 -23.46 6.76 -4.18
N ASP A 131 -24.17 7.85 -3.81
CA ASP A 131 -24.89 8.74 -4.70
C ASP A 131 -23.94 9.57 -5.59
N ILE A 132 -24.43 9.97 -6.78
CA ILE A 132 -23.72 10.79 -7.78
C ILE A 132 -23.17 12.09 -7.16
N PHE A 133 -23.88 12.71 -6.23
CA PHE A 133 -23.48 13.93 -5.53
C PHE A 133 -22.48 13.68 -4.37
N GLY A 134 -22.14 12.42 -4.06
CA GLY A 134 -21.26 12.07 -2.96
C GLY A 134 -19.89 12.75 -3.03
N PHE A 135 -19.32 12.95 -4.23
CA PHE A 135 -18.03 13.61 -4.39
C PHE A 135 -17.99 15.09 -3.95
N VAL A 136 -19.17 15.76 -3.91
CA VAL A 136 -19.27 17.15 -3.43
C VAL A 136 -19.32 17.20 -1.90
N GLN A 137 -19.77 16.13 -1.27
CA GLN A 137 -19.87 16.02 0.18
C GLN A 137 -18.51 15.65 0.78
N LYS A 138 -18.28 16.10 2.00
CA LYS A 138 -17.11 15.72 2.79
C LYS A 138 -17.57 14.90 3.98
N LYS A 139 -17.25 13.61 3.97
CA LYS A 139 -17.53 12.68 5.07
C LYS A 139 -16.22 12.23 5.71
N PRO A 140 -16.06 12.30 7.03
CA PRO A 140 -14.90 11.73 7.71
C PRO A 140 -14.80 10.23 7.43
N LEU A 141 -13.58 9.70 7.38
CA LEU A 141 -13.39 8.26 7.30
C LEU A 141 -13.85 7.58 8.59
N LYS A 142 -14.38 6.36 8.45
CA LYS A 142 -14.67 5.47 9.60
C LYS A 142 -13.37 5.24 10.38
N GLN A 143 -13.49 5.14 11.70
CA GLN A 143 -12.36 4.99 12.60
C GLN A 143 -12.56 3.78 13.51
N ASP A 144 -11.46 3.20 13.94
CA ASP A 144 -11.46 2.24 15.04
C ASP A 144 -11.65 2.93 16.40
N ALA A 145 -11.74 2.15 17.46
CA ALA A 145 -11.91 2.67 18.83
C ALA A 145 -10.77 3.60 19.31
N ASN A 146 -9.62 3.58 18.62
CA ASN A 146 -8.45 4.41 18.93
C ASN A 146 -8.34 5.64 18.00
N GLY A 147 -9.34 5.92 17.18
CA GLY A 147 -9.40 7.09 16.29
C GLY A 147 -8.59 6.96 15.02
N ARG A 148 -8.23 5.75 14.59
CA ARG A 148 -7.49 5.52 13.35
C ARG A 148 -8.37 4.89 12.27
N SER A 149 -8.15 5.29 11.03
CA SER A 149 -8.77 4.68 9.86
C SER A 149 -7.78 3.69 9.25
N ASN A 150 -8.14 2.42 9.25
CA ASN A 150 -7.27 1.34 8.79
C ASN A 150 -7.78 0.81 7.45
N ILE A 151 -6.89 0.78 6.47
CA ILE A 151 -7.15 0.43 5.07
C ILE A 151 -6.27 -0.78 4.73
N LEU A 152 -6.88 -1.89 4.34
CA LEU A 152 -6.17 -3.05 3.82
C LEU A 152 -6.01 -2.90 2.30
N ILE A 153 -4.77 -2.83 1.85
CA ILE A 153 -4.41 -2.77 0.44
C ILE A 153 -4.00 -4.17 0.01
N LEU A 154 -4.63 -4.65 -1.05
CA LEU A 154 -4.47 -5.98 -1.62
C LEU A 154 -4.04 -5.86 -3.07
N GLY A 155 -2.95 -6.50 -3.44
CA GLY A 155 -2.44 -6.54 -4.81
C GLY A 155 -2.45 -7.96 -5.37
N THR A 156 -3.06 -8.13 -6.53
CA THR A 156 -3.10 -9.38 -7.30
C THR A 156 -2.52 -9.17 -8.71
N SER A 157 -2.35 -10.24 -9.45
CA SER A 157 -1.90 -10.21 -10.84
C SER A 157 -2.87 -10.97 -11.76
N GLU A 158 -4.17 -10.98 -11.44
CA GLU A 158 -5.21 -11.67 -12.21
C GLU A 158 -5.36 -11.16 -13.65
N ASP A 159 -4.85 -9.96 -13.93
CA ASP A 159 -4.82 -9.33 -15.25
C ASP A 159 -3.54 -9.62 -16.05
N ASP A 160 -2.58 -10.37 -15.49
CA ASP A 160 -1.36 -10.77 -16.19
C ASP A 160 -1.52 -12.14 -16.84
N ALA A 161 -1.83 -12.17 -18.11
CA ALA A 161 -2.04 -13.40 -18.87
C ALA A 161 -0.80 -14.30 -18.81
N GLY A 162 -0.98 -15.54 -18.33
CA GLY A 162 0.10 -16.53 -18.18
C GLY A 162 0.75 -16.55 -16.80
N HIS A 163 0.29 -15.75 -15.84
CA HIS A 163 0.72 -15.86 -14.45
C HIS A 163 -0.17 -16.88 -13.72
N GLU A 164 0.35 -18.10 -13.49
CA GLU A 164 -0.40 -19.23 -12.93
C GLU A 164 -0.99 -18.95 -11.54
N ALA A 165 -0.38 -18.05 -10.76
CA ALA A 165 -0.79 -17.68 -9.41
C ALA A 165 -1.46 -16.30 -9.32
N GLY A 166 -2.04 -15.82 -10.43
CA GLY A 166 -2.61 -14.45 -10.53
C GLY A 166 -3.65 -14.09 -9.49
N TYR A 167 -4.35 -15.08 -8.94
CA TYR A 167 -5.41 -14.89 -7.95
C TYR A 167 -4.93 -14.84 -6.48
N LEU A 168 -3.63 -14.92 -6.24
CA LEU A 168 -3.06 -14.75 -4.91
C LEU A 168 -2.84 -13.26 -4.60
N THR A 169 -3.11 -12.86 -3.35
CA THR A 169 -2.78 -11.50 -2.88
C THR A 169 -1.30 -11.43 -2.53
N ASP A 170 -0.46 -11.29 -3.56
CA ASP A 170 1.00 -11.30 -3.41
C ASP A 170 1.57 -10.00 -2.83
N SER A 171 0.74 -8.98 -2.72
CA SER A 171 1.01 -7.74 -1.98
C SER A 171 -0.13 -7.49 -1.01
N MET A 172 0.19 -7.36 0.27
CA MET A 172 -0.77 -7.07 1.34
C MET A 172 -0.17 -6.03 2.29
N MET A 173 -0.89 -4.95 2.54
CA MET A 173 -0.43 -3.86 3.41
C MET A 173 -1.59 -3.24 4.18
N ILE A 174 -1.39 -2.92 5.45
CA ILE A 174 -2.30 -2.09 6.23
C ILE A 174 -1.75 -0.66 6.25
N LEU A 175 -2.54 0.28 5.73
CA LEU A 175 -2.31 1.71 5.88
C LEU A 175 -3.21 2.23 6.99
N SER A 176 -2.63 2.66 8.10
CA SER A 176 -3.33 3.16 9.29
C SER A 176 -3.16 4.67 9.40
N ILE A 177 -4.24 5.43 9.32
CA ILE A 177 -4.25 6.90 9.27
C ILE A 177 -4.91 7.47 10.53
N ASP A 178 -4.22 8.37 11.21
CA ASP A 178 -4.81 9.24 12.25
C ASP A 178 -5.23 10.56 11.60
N GLN A 179 -6.53 10.77 11.45
CA GLN A 179 -7.07 11.95 10.78
C GLN A 179 -6.82 13.25 11.56
N ASN A 180 -6.68 13.16 12.89
CA ASN A 180 -6.48 14.31 13.77
C ASN A 180 -5.00 14.69 13.86
N LYS A 181 -4.11 13.70 14.10
CA LYS A 181 -2.66 13.92 14.24
C LYS A 181 -1.96 14.06 12.90
N LYS A 182 -2.65 13.84 11.78
CA LYS A 182 -2.07 13.90 10.43
C LYS A 182 -0.82 13.04 10.29
N ASN A 183 -0.92 11.78 10.71
CA ASN A 183 0.13 10.78 10.51
C ASN A 183 -0.42 9.48 9.94
N ALA A 184 0.44 8.72 9.29
CA ALA A 184 0.13 7.43 8.73
C ALA A 184 1.21 6.40 9.07
N TYR A 185 0.79 5.15 9.28
CA TYR A 185 1.69 4.01 9.44
C TYR A 185 1.39 2.98 8.35
N MET A 186 2.43 2.47 7.72
CA MET A 186 2.35 1.37 6.76
C MET A 186 2.91 0.11 7.41
N VAL A 187 2.10 -0.95 7.42
CA VAL A 187 2.47 -2.26 7.97
C VAL A 187 2.30 -3.28 6.86
N SER A 188 3.38 -3.82 6.33
CA SER A 188 3.29 -4.94 5.39
C SER A 188 2.80 -6.21 6.08
N VAL A 189 1.88 -6.91 5.43
CA VAL A 189 1.40 -8.23 5.85
C VAL A 189 2.20 -9.26 5.06
N PRO A 190 3.08 -10.06 5.69
CA PRO A 190 3.89 -11.04 4.97
C PRO A 190 2.99 -12.05 4.25
N ARG A 191 3.06 -12.08 2.91
CA ARG A 191 2.22 -12.96 2.09
C ARG A 191 2.38 -14.44 2.43
N ASP A 192 3.56 -14.81 2.93
CA ASP A 192 3.93 -16.17 3.31
C ASP A 192 3.58 -16.51 4.77
N LEU A 193 2.88 -15.62 5.50
CA LEU A 193 2.42 -15.90 6.87
C LEU A 193 1.50 -17.12 6.87
N TYR A 194 1.91 -18.16 7.63
CA TYR A 194 1.17 -19.41 7.73
C TYR A 194 0.00 -19.28 8.69
N VAL A 195 -1.22 -19.51 8.21
CA VAL A 195 -2.47 -19.22 8.92
C VAL A 195 -3.44 -20.42 8.84
N LYS A 196 -4.38 -20.48 9.80
CA LYS A 196 -5.58 -21.33 9.69
C LYS A 196 -6.68 -20.55 9.01
N TYR A 197 -7.22 -21.07 7.92
CA TYR A 197 -8.28 -20.39 7.17
C TYR A 197 -9.65 -20.41 7.84
N GLY A 198 -9.87 -21.34 8.79
CA GLY A 198 -11.17 -21.54 9.43
C GLY A 198 -12.22 -22.23 8.55
N LYS A 199 -11.85 -22.55 7.30
CA LYS A 199 -12.65 -23.28 6.31
C LYS A 199 -11.74 -24.10 5.40
N SER A 200 -12.32 -25.05 4.64
CA SER A 200 -11.58 -25.77 3.61
C SER A 200 -11.33 -24.86 2.40
N CYS A 201 -10.10 -24.83 1.93
CA CYS A 201 -9.63 -24.11 0.75
C CYS A 201 -8.94 -25.08 -0.20
N GLN A 202 -8.62 -24.64 -1.42
CA GLN A 202 -7.80 -25.42 -2.34
C GLN A 202 -6.43 -25.78 -1.72
N ALA A 203 -5.86 -24.89 -0.91
CA ALA A 203 -4.61 -25.11 -0.16
C ALA A 203 -4.81 -25.92 1.15
N GLY A 204 -5.99 -26.46 1.45
CA GLY A 204 -6.32 -27.17 2.68
C GLY A 204 -6.97 -26.26 3.74
N TYR A 205 -6.90 -26.66 5.01
CA TYR A 205 -7.45 -25.89 6.15
C TYR A 205 -6.48 -24.81 6.69
N SER A 206 -5.24 -24.85 6.25
CA SER A 206 -4.19 -23.90 6.62
C SER A 206 -3.19 -23.79 5.48
N GLY A 207 -2.53 -22.64 5.40
CA GLY A 207 -1.56 -22.31 4.36
C GLY A 207 -1.11 -20.87 4.46
N LYS A 208 -0.50 -20.35 3.40
CA LYS A 208 -0.05 -18.96 3.32
C LYS A 208 -1.24 -18.01 3.26
N ILE A 209 -1.14 -16.87 3.94
CA ILE A 209 -2.22 -15.88 4.04
C ILE A 209 -2.65 -15.32 2.68
N ASN A 210 -1.73 -15.23 1.71
CA ASN A 210 -2.03 -14.71 0.36
C ASN A 210 -3.06 -15.55 -0.41
N ALA A 211 -3.26 -16.82 -0.05
CA ALA A 211 -4.30 -17.68 -0.66
C ALA A 211 -5.70 -17.45 -0.07
N TYR A 212 -5.80 -16.75 1.07
CA TYR A 212 -7.08 -16.60 1.77
C TYR A 212 -8.13 -15.85 0.94
N PHE A 213 -7.73 -14.79 0.25
CA PHE A 213 -8.62 -13.96 -0.57
C PHE A 213 -9.35 -14.81 -1.62
N ASN A 214 -8.61 -15.59 -2.40
CA ASN A 214 -9.20 -16.52 -3.38
C ASN A 214 -9.99 -17.67 -2.72
N CYS A 215 -9.57 -18.11 -1.52
CA CYS A 215 -10.27 -19.13 -0.76
C CYS A 215 -11.67 -18.70 -0.30
N VAL A 216 -11.89 -17.41 -0.05
CA VAL A 216 -13.20 -16.87 0.37
C VAL A 216 -14.24 -17.13 -0.72
N ASN A 217 -13.93 -16.78 -1.95
CA ASN A 217 -14.78 -16.98 -3.11
C ASN A 217 -13.92 -16.99 -4.38
N ASP A 218 -14.00 -18.03 -5.19
CA ASP A 218 -13.22 -18.22 -6.41
C ASP A 218 -13.93 -17.70 -7.69
N ASN A 219 -15.09 -17.10 -7.56
CA ASN A 219 -15.78 -16.42 -8.66
C ASN A 219 -15.23 -15.00 -8.87
N TRP A 220 -14.30 -14.86 -9.80
CA TRP A 220 -13.64 -13.59 -10.12
C TRP A 220 -14.45 -12.68 -11.06
N SER A 221 -15.57 -13.17 -11.60
CA SER A 221 -16.43 -12.40 -12.51
C SER A 221 -17.58 -11.68 -11.81
N SER A 222 -17.73 -11.85 -10.49
CA SER A 222 -18.85 -11.31 -9.71
C SER A 222 -18.42 -10.21 -8.76
N ASP A 223 -19.06 -9.05 -8.84
CA ASP A 223 -18.85 -7.92 -7.92
C ASP A 223 -19.26 -8.29 -6.48
N SER A 224 -20.31 -9.12 -6.30
CA SER A 224 -20.71 -9.59 -4.98
C SER A 224 -19.68 -10.53 -4.35
N ALA A 225 -19.06 -11.41 -5.15
CA ALA A 225 -17.97 -12.26 -4.70
C ALA A 225 -16.71 -11.46 -4.34
N GLU A 226 -16.45 -10.38 -5.07
CA GLU A 226 -15.38 -9.44 -4.74
C GLU A 226 -15.62 -8.75 -3.39
N GLU A 227 -16.84 -8.29 -3.14
CA GLU A 227 -17.21 -7.69 -1.86
C GLU A 227 -17.10 -8.67 -0.69
N GLU A 228 -17.49 -9.93 -0.91
CA GLU A 228 -17.33 -11.02 0.05
C GLU A 228 -15.84 -11.26 0.37
N ARG A 229 -14.99 -11.39 -0.67
CA ARG A 229 -13.54 -11.54 -0.52
C ARG A 229 -12.94 -10.40 0.30
N GLN A 230 -13.23 -9.17 -0.06
CA GLN A 230 -12.71 -7.98 0.64
C GLN A 230 -13.16 -7.94 2.10
N THR A 231 -14.44 -8.19 2.37
CA THR A 231 -15.01 -8.14 3.72
C THR A 231 -14.43 -9.21 4.62
N ALA A 232 -14.38 -10.45 4.14
CA ALA A 232 -13.80 -11.55 4.90
C ALA A 232 -12.30 -11.36 5.14
N THR A 233 -11.55 -10.88 4.14
CA THR A 233 -10.10 -10.69 4.28
C THR A 233 -9.77 -9.54 5.22
N ARG A 234 -10.54 -8.43 5.23
CA ARG A 234 -10.39 -7.37 6.23
C ARG A 234 -10.54 -7.90 7.65
N SER A 235 -11.60 -8.66 7.90
CA SER A 235 -11.85 -9.25 9.23
C SER A 235 -10.76 -10.25 9.60
N PHE A 236 -10.34 -11.08 8.65
CA PHE A 236 -9.32 -12.11 8.87
C PHE A 236 -7.95 -11.49 9.21
N VAL A 237 -7.49 -10.56 8.41
CA VAL A 237 -6.22 -9.83 8.65
C VAL A 237 -6.34 -9.00 9.92
N GLY A 238 -7.45 -8.31 10.12
CA GLY A 238 -7.71 -7.53 11.32
C GLY A 238 -7.59 -8.35 12.61
N ASN A 239 -8.16 -9.57 12.61
CA ASN A 239 -8.06 -10.49 13.74
C ASN A 239 -6.62 -10.95 13.99
N ILE A 240 -5.84 -11.24 12.96
CA ILE A 240 -4.44 -11.65 13.11
C ILE A 240 -3.60 -10.52 13.71
N PHE A 241 -3.77 -9.29 13.20
CA PHE A 241 -2.97 -8.12 13.59
C PHE A 241 -3.52 -7.38 14.83
N GLY A 242 -4.71 -7.70 15.31
CA GLY A 242 -5.37 -7.01 16.42
C GLY A 242 -5.79 -5.59 16.08
N ILE A 243 -6.20 -5.35 14.83
CA ILE A 243 -6.62 -4.05 14.29
C ILE A 243 -8.04 -4.19 13.73
N ASP A 244 -8.92 -3.23 14.01
CA ASP A 244 -10.18 -3.11 13.28
C ASP A 244 -9.92 -2.42 11.94
N VAL A 245 -10.20 -3.11 10.81
CA VAL A 245 -9.93 -2.66 9.44
C VAL A 245 -11.25 -2.25 8.78
N GLN A 246 -11.44 -0.94 8.57
CA GLN A 246 -12.70 -0.39 8.03
C GLN A 246 -12.76 -0.45 6.52
N TYR A 247 -11.60 -0.33 5.85
CA TYR A 247 -11.54 -0.18 4.41
C TYR A 247 -10.65 -1.22 3.75
N SER A 248 -10.94 -1.49 2.49
CA SER A 248 -10.07 -2.27 1.62
C SER A 248 -9.94 -1.61 0.25
N VAL A 249 -8.79 -1.80 -0.35
CA VAL A 249 -8.46 -1.43 -1.72
C VAL A 249 -7.84 -2.64 -2.36
N HIS A 250 -8.49 -3.19 -3.38
CA HIS A 250 -7.95 -4.26 -4.21
C HIS A 250 -7.55 -3.69 -5.56
N LEU A 251 -6.32 -3.91 -5.94
CA LEU A 251 -5.71 -3.42 -7.17
C LEU A 251 -4.93 -4.54 -7.86
N ASN A 252 -4.84 -4.46 -9.18
CA ASN A 252 -4.05 -5.36 -10.00
C ASN A 252 -2.89 -4.62 -10.70
N TYR A 253 -2.16 -5.30 -11.56
CA TYR A 253 -1.01 -4.71 -12.27
C TYR A 253 -1.40 -3.56 -13.19
N SER A 254 -2.57 -3.62 -13.84
CA SER A 254 -3.06 -2.53 -14.69
C SER A 254 -3.28 -1.26 -13.89
N VAL A 255 -3.91 -1.35 -12.69
CA VAL A 255 -4.08 -0.17 -11.81
C VAL A 255 -2.75 0.49 -11.49
N MET A 256 -1.74 -0.31 -11.18
CA MET A 256 -0.41 0.22 -10.86
C MET A 256 0.20 0.97 -12.05
N ARG A 257 0.17 0.36 -13.24
CA ARG A 257 0.66 0.96 -14.47
C ARG A 257 -0.10 2.24 -14.84
N ASP A 258 -1.43 2.16 -14.83
CA ASP A 258 -2.29 3.28 -15.24
C ASP A 258 -2.13 4.46 -14.28
N LEU A 259 -2.02 4.20 -12.97
CA LEU A 259 -1.80 5.24 -11.97
C LEU A 259 -0.45 5.94 -12.14
N VAL A 260 0.63 5.17 -12.25
CA VAL A 260 1.98 5.75 -12.45
C VAL A 260 2.09 6.43 -13.80
N GLY A 261 1.49 5.85 -14.86
CA GLY A 261 1.42 6.43 -16.20
C GLY A 261 0.67 7.76 -16.23
N ALA A 262 -0.50 7.84 -15.59
CA ALA A 262 -1.29 9.07 -15.48
C ALA A 262 -0.56 10.20 -14.75
N LEU A 263 0.37 9.86 -13.84
CA LEU A 263 1.22 10.82 -13.14
C LEU A 263 2.47 11.20 -13.94
N GLY A 264 2.75 10.54 -15.08
CA GLY A 264 3.95 10.76 -15.88
C GLY A 264 5.23 10.23 -15.22
N GLY A 265 5.14 9.09 -14.52
CA GLY A 265 6.23 8.46 -13.78
C GLY A 265 6.36 8.95 -12.34
N ILE A 266 7.23 8.28 -11.59
CA ILE A 266 7.51 8.59 -10.18
C ILE A 266 9.02 8.65 -9.92
N LYS A 267 9.42 9.34 -8.84
CA LYS A 267 10.79 9.34 -8.32
C LYS A 267 10.85 8.54 -7.04
N ILE A 268 11.88 7.71 -6.90
CA ILE A 268 12.09 6.86 -5.74
C ILE A 268 13.57 6.85 -5.35
N THR A 269 13.88 6.73 -4.07
CA THR A 269 15.26 6.55 -3.60
C THR A 269 15.54 5.06 -3.39
N ILE A 270 16.52 4.56 -4.13
CA ILE A 270 17.12 3.24 -3.88
C ILE A 270 18.15 3.40 -2.77
N ASP A 271 18.02 2.61 -1.72
CA ASP A 271 18.90 2.63 -0.52
C ASP A 271 19.25 1.19 -0.10
N SER A 272 19.68 0.41 -1.09
CA SER A 272 20.10 -0.97 -0.86
C SER A 272 21.37 -1.04 0.00
N ARG A 273 21.50 -2.11 0.78
CA ARG A 273 22.75 -2.43 1.48
C ARG A 273 23.87 -2.82 0.53
N ASN A 274 23.54 -3.25 -0.68
CA ASN A 274 24.51 -3.51 -1.72
C ASN A 274 25.01 -2.18 -2.32
N PRO A 275 26.34 -1.94 -2.38
CA PRO A 275 26.88 -0.69 -2.91
C PRO A 275 26.52 -0.43 -4.36
N ASN A 276 26.24 -1.48 -5.15
CA ASN A 276 25.81 -1.37 -6.55
C ASN A 276 24.32 -1.07 -6.71
N GLY A 277 23.56 -0.97 -5.61
CA GLY A 277 22.10 -0.77 -5.62
C GLY A 277 21.32 -2.05 -5.69
N VAL A 278 20.36 -2.14 -6.59
CA VAL A 278 19.45 -3.30 -6.76
C VAL A 278 19.48 -3.82 -8.19
N MET A 279 19.42 -5.14 -8.33
CA MET A 279 19.25 -5.83 -9.60
C MET A 279 18.38 -7.07 -9.42
N ASP A 280 17.39 -7.25 -10.29
CA ASP A 280 16.57 -8.46 -10.38
C ASP A 280 16.26 -8.80 -11.83
N SER A 281 16.72 -9.95 -12.29
CA SER A 281 16.51 -10.44 -13.66
C SER A 281 15.25 -11.33 -13.79
N ASN A 282 14.47 -11.49 -12.75
CA ASN A 282 13.32 -12.40 -12.69
C ASN A 282 12.19 -11.99 -13.68
N PHE A 283 12.20 -10.75 -14.16
CA PHE A 283 11.22 -10.25 -15.15
C PHE A 283 11.53 -10.65 -16.59
N ASP A 284 12.66 -11.28 -16.83
CA ASP A 284 13.04 -11.77 -18.15
C ASP A 284 12.18 -12.96 -18.64
N TRP A 285 11.30 -13.53 -17.79
CA TRP A 285 10.47 -14.67 -18.19
C TRP A 285 9.54 -14.35 -19.38
N LYS A 286 9.05 -13.12 -19.50
CA LYS A 286 8.27 -12.64 -20.64
C LYS A 286 9.11 -12.55 -21.93
N CYS A 287 10.40 -12.42 -21.78
CA CYS A 287 11.36 -12.30 -22.88
C CYS A 287 11.86 -13.65 -23.38
N GLY A 288 11.58 -14.73 -22.68
CA GLY A 288 12.04 -16.10 -22.98
C GLY A 288 13.10 -16.60 -22.01
N THR A 289 13.53 -17.84 -22.22
CA THR A 289 14.45 -18.54 -21.33
C THR A 289 15.92 -18.44 -21.78
N THR A 290 16.16 -18.30 -23.07
CA THR A 290 17.50 -18.20 -23.66
C THR A 290 17.94 -16.76 -23.89
N SER A 291 19.25 -16.50 -23.94
CA SER A 291 19.78 -15.16 -24.24
C SER A 291 19.34 -14.66 -25.63
N ALA A 292 19.21 -15.57 -26.60
CA ALA A 292 18.75 -15.22 -27.94
C ALA A 292 17.28 -14.76 -27.95
N GLU A 293 16.40 -15.51 -27.27
CA GLU A 293 14.98 -15.11 -27.10
C GLU A 293 14.85 -13.78 -26.37
N LYS A 294 15.61 -13.58 -25.30
CA LYS A 294 15.61 -12.33 -24.53
C LYS A 294 16.03 -11.14 -25.39
N SER A 295 17.12 -11.26 -26.14
CA SER A 295 17.59 -10.23 -27.05
C SER A 295 16.58 -9.90 -28.16
N GLN A 296 15.87 -10.91 -28.66
CA GLN A 296 14.88 -10.74 -29.73
C GLN A 296 13.56 -10.14 -29.22
N ARG A 297 13.03 -10.64 -28.09
CA ARG A 297 11.72 -10.23 -27.57
C ARG A 297 11.79 -8.96 -26.75
N CYS A 298 12.89 -8.71 -26.05
CA CYS A 298 13.07 -7.60 -25.14
C CYS A 298 14.40 -6.86 -25.40
N PRO A 299 14.59 -6.26 -26.57
CA PRO A 299 15.87 -5.64 -26.96
C PRO A 299 16.25 -4.42 -26.08
N ARG A 300 15.30 -3.88 -25.32
CA ARG A 300 15.53 -2.77 -24.38
C ARG A 300 15.71 -3.24 -22.93
N GLY A 301 15.67 -4.56 -22.69
CA GLY A 301 15.67 -5.15 -21.36
C GLY A 301 14.34 -4.99 -20.63
N HIS A 302 13.99 -5.98 -19.82
CA HIS A 302 12.83 -5.95 -18.92
C HIS A 302 13.26 -6.40 -17.53
N TYR A 303 14.34 -5.84 -17.03
CA TYR A 303 14.89 -6.18 -15.71
C TYR A 303 15.07 -4.91 -14.88
N ILE A 304 15.09 -5.08 -13.57
CA ILE A 304 15.44 -4.03 -12.64
C ILE A 304 16.95 -3.97 -12.49
N SER A 305 17.53 -2.80 -12.72
CA SER A 305 18.94 -2.52 -12.43
C SER A 305 19.08 -1.02 -12.16
N TYR A 306 19.20 -0.68 -10.88
CA TYR A 306 19.29 0.72 -10.43
C TYR A 306 20.40 0.88 -9.38
N PRO A 307 21.26 1.90 -9.50
CA PRO A 307 22.21 2.27 -8.46
C PRO A 307 21.49 2.81 -7.24
N ASN A 308 22.19 2.88 -6.10
CA ASN A 308 21.72 3.64 -4.95
C ASN A 308 21.61 5.13 -5.29
N GLY A 309 20.57 5.78 -4.76
CA GLY A 309 20.24 7.18 -5.02
C GLY A 309 18.85 7.38 -5.60
N GLU A 310 18.56 8.59 -6.06
CA GLU A 310 17.27 8.93 -6.68
C GLU A 310 17.21 8.40 -8.11
N VAL A 311 16.12 7.70 -8.44
CA VAL A 311 15.84 7.16 -9.77
C VAL A 311 14.43 7.54 -10.21
N GLU A 312 14.26 7.74 -11.52
CA GLU A 312 12.94 7.95 -12.13
C GLU A 312 12.43 6.63 -12.71
N LEU A 313 11.19 6.30 -12.41
CA LEU A 313 10.51 5.09 -12.85
C LEU A 313 9.29 5.48 -13.68
N ASP A 314 9.19 4.90 -14.88
CA ASP A 314 7.94 4.88 -15.64
C ASP A 314 6.97 3.82 -15.08
N ALA A 315 5.81 3.67 -15.71
CA ALA A 315 4.76 2.76 -15.27
C ALA A 315 5.21 1.30 -15.18
N GLU A 316 5.95 0.81 -16.16
CA GLU A 316 6.41 -0.58 -16.22
C GLU A 316 7.53 -0.83 -15.19
N HIS A 317 8.50 0.05 -15.12
CA HIS A 317 9.63 -0.10 -14.19
C HIS A 317 9.20 0.06 -12.72
N ALA A 318 8.19 0.90 -12.42
CA ALA A 318 7.59 0.98 -11.10
C ALA A 318 6.92 -0.36 -10.71
N LEU A 319 6.18 -0.98 -11.64
CA LEU A 319 5.60 -2.30 -11.42
C LEU A 319 6.69 -3.37 -11.23
N TYR A 320 7.73 -3.37 -12.06
CA TYR A 320 8.82 -4.34 -11.93
C TYR A 320 9.52 -4.22 -10.58
N LEU A 321 9.81 -3.01 -10.12
CA LEU A 321 10.39 -2.81 -8.79
C LEU A 321 9.45 -3.27 -7.65
N ALA A 322 8.13 -3.07 -7.82
CA ALA A 322 7.13 -3.57 -6.87
C ALA A 322 7.04 -5.10 -6.81
N MET A 323 7.50 -5.78 -7.86
CA MET A 323 7.51 -7.25 -7.97
C MET A 323 8.88 -7.86 -7.57
N ALA A 324 9.96 -7.09 -7.64
CA ALA A 324 11.34 -7.57 -7.52
C ALA A 324 11.63 -8.23 -6.16
N ARG A 325 12.21 -9.44 -6.19
CA ARG A 325 12.53 -10.27 -4.99
C ARG A 325 13.93 -10.83 -4.99
N GLY A 326 14.61 -10.80 -6.13
CA GLY A 326 15.92 -11.38 -6.26
C GLY A 326 15.96 -12.91 -6.31
N ASP A 327 14.93 -13.56 -6.83
CA ASP A 327 14.80 -15.04 -6.83
C ASP A 327 15.74 -15.74 -7.81
N LYS A 328 16.17 -15.07 -8.88
CA LYS A 328 17.00 -15.66 -9.94
C LYS A 328 18.23 -14.81 -10.21
N ALA A 329 19.36 -15.48 -10.33
CA ALA A 329 20.63 -14.84 -10.73
C ALA A 329 20.60 -14.45 -12.23
N PRO A 330 21.22 -13.31 -12.60
CA PRO A 330 21.94 -12.39 -11.75
C PRO A 330 21.00 -11.50 -10.93
N THR A 331 21.30 -11.36 -9.63
CA THR A 331 20.54 -10.52 -8.71
C THR A 331 21.43 -10.02 -7.57
N TYR A 332 21.15 -8.82 -7.06
CA TYR A 332 21.74 -8.25 -5.85
C TYR A 332 20.84 -7.18 -5.24
N GLY A 333 21.06 -6.88 -3.97
CA GLY A 333 20.32 -5.84 -3.25
C GLY A 333 18.92 -6.24 -2.78
N PHE A 334 18.61 -7.55 -2.83
CA PHE A 334 17.34 -8.14 -2.36
C PHE A 334 17.63 -9.30 -1.39
N GLU A 335 18.52 -9.07 -0.41
CA GLU A 335 18.96 -10.10 0.53
C GLU A 335 17.86 -10.63 1.44
N GLN A 336 16.76 -9.86 1.60
CA GLN A 336 15.58 -10.23 2.38
C GLN A 336 14.38 -10.63 1.51
N SER A 337 14.58 -10.78 0.19
CA SER A 337 13.58 -11.28 -0.78
C SER A 337 12.20 -10.60 -0.67
N ASN A 338 11.16 -11.30 -0.21
CA ASN A 338 9.81 -10.76 -0.08
C ASN A 338 9.74 -9.49 0.80
N PHE A 339 10.55 -9.39 1.84
CA PHE A 339 10.55 -8.23 2.73
C PHE A 339 11.16 -6.99 2.07
N ASP A 340 12.19 -7.16 1.21
CA ASP A 340 12.73 -6.05 0.42
C ASP A 340 11.70 -5.59 -0.62
N ARG A 341 10.96 -6.52 -1.24
CA ARG A 341 9.82 -6.19 -2.11
C ARG A 341 8.76 -5.37 -1.36
N GLU A 342 8.36 -5.79 -0.16
CA GLU A 342 7.41 -5.06 0.67
C GLU A 342 7.87 -3.63 0.98
N LYS A 343 9.15 -3.44 1.29
CA LYS A 343 9.76 -2.10 1.48
C LYS A 343 9.68 -1.26 0.21
N ASN A 344 9.98 -1.84 -0.95
CA ASN A 344 9.89 -1.14 -2.23
C ASN A 344 8.44 -0.75 -2.57
N GLN A 345 7.45 -1.61 -2.29
CA GLN A 345 6.03 -1.29 -2.46
C GLN A 345 5.61 -0.09 -1.58
N GLN A 346 6.08 -0.02 -0.35
CA GLN A 346 5.83 1.13 0.52
C GLN A 346 6.47 2.42 -0.01
N LYS A 347 7.72 2.37 -0.50
CA LYS A 347 8.39 3.51 -1.14
C LYS A 347 7.66 3.99 -2.38
N ILE A 348 7.21 3.07 -3.22
CA ILE A 348 6.43 3.39 -4.43
C ILE A 348 5.12 4.08 -4.06
N MET A 349 4.41 3.62 -3.04
CA MET A 349 3.19 4.27 -2.56
C MET A 349 3.44 5.71 -2.11
N VAL A 350 4.51 5.96 -1.37
CA VAL A 350 4.90 7.33 -0.96
C VAL A 350 5.27 8.16 -2.19
N ALA A 351 6.02 7.61 -3.14
CA ALA A 351 6.42 8.29 -4.36
C ALA A 351 5.23 8.66 -5.26
N ILE A 352 4.23 7.78 -5.39
CA ILE A 352 2.96 8.07 -6.09
C ILE A 352 2.25 9.26 -5.43
N ARG A 353 2.12 9.25 -4.10
CA ARG A 353 1.53 10.36 -3.36
C ARG A 353 2.29 11.67 -3.59
N ASP A 354 3.61 11.66 -3.46
CA ASP A 354 4.45 12.86 -3.58
C ASP A 354 4.43 13.41 -5.00
N LYS A 355 4.42 12.55 -6.00
CA LYS A 355 4.24 12.94 -7.40
C LYS A 355 2.86 13.57 -7.64
N ALA A 356 1.79 12.97 -7.10
CA ALA A 356 0.44 13.52 -7.19
C ALA A 356 0.31 14.89 -6.51
N LEU A 357 1.03 15.12 -5.40
CA LEU A 357 1.12 16.44 -4.75
C LEU A 357 1.86 17.45 -5.61
N SER A 358 3.06 17.10 -6.08
CA SER A 358 3.92 18.01 -6.86
C SER A 358 3.31 18.40 -8.21
N ALA A 359 2.59 17.49 -8.85
CA ALA A 359 1.86 17.74 -10.09
C ALA A 359 0.55 18.54 -9.89
N GLY A 360 0.22 18.92 -8.64
CA GLY A 360 -1.04 19.59 -8.31
C GLY A 360 -2.28 18.71 -8.53
N THR A 361 -2.11 17.41 -8.70
CA THR A 361 -3.21 16.47 -8.95
C THR A 361 -4.18 16.41 -7.78
N LEU A 362 -3.66 16.35 -6.55
CA LEU A 362 -4.48 16.28 -5.34
C LEU A 362 -5.16 17.62 -4.97
N THR A 363 -4.79 18.72 -5.60
CA THR A 363 -5.45 20.02 -5.44
C THR A 363 -6.51 20.29 -6.52
N ASP A 364 -6.50 19.51 -7.59
CA ASP A 364 -7.43 19.61 -8.72
C ASP A 364 -8.31 18.35 -8.80
N PHE A 365 -9.55 18.47 -8.35
CA PHE A 365 -10.49 17.34 -8.33
C PHE A 365 -10.77 16.76 -9.72
N THR A 366 -10.67 17.57 -10.78
CA THR A 366 -10.83 17.10 -12.17
C THR A 366 -9.72 16.13 -12.55
N LYS A 367 -8.49 16.40 -12.14
CA LYS A 367 -7.35 15.49 -12.34
C LYS A 367 -7.50 14.20 -11.54
N VAL A 368 -7.93 14.31 -10.27
CA VAL A 368 -8.24 13.13 -9.43
C VAL A 368 -9.30 12.27 -10.11
N SER A 369 -10.38 12.86 -10.59
CA SER A 369 -11.44 12.15 -11.33
C SER A 369 -10.91 11.49 -12.60
N GLY A 370 -10.05 12.17 -13.36
CA GLY A 370 -9.41 11.62 -14.56
C GLY A 370 -8.53 10.39 -14.27
N ILE A 371 -7.83 10.39 -13.16
CA ILE A 371 -7.05 9.21 -12.70
C ILE A 371 -8.00 8.06 -12.31
N ILE A 372 -9.06 8.35 -11.57
CA ILE A 372 -10.08 7.35 -11.20
C ILE A 372 -10.71 6.73 -12.46
N ASP A 373 -10.98 7.54 -13.48
CA ASP A 373 -11.45 7.11 -14.79
C ASP A 373 -10.47 6.15 -15.48
N ALA A 374 -9.18 6.51 -15.50
CA ALA A 374 -8.13 5.72 -16.15
C ALA A 374 -7.96 4.35 -15.47
N ILE A 375 -8.02 4.30 -14.14
CA ILE A 375 -7.93 3.08 -13.35
C ILE A 375 -9.16 2.18 -13.57
N GLY A 376 -10.35 2.78 -13.77
CA GLY A 376 -11.59 2.10 -14.13
C GLY A 376 -12.00 0.98 -13.17
N LYS A 377 -12.49 -0.13 -13.74
CA LYS A 377 -12.99 -1.30 -12.98
C LYS A 377 -11.88 -2.14 -12.31
N ASN A 378 -10.63 -1.87 -12.62
CA ASN A 378 -9.50 -2.62 -12.06
C ASN A 378 -9.18 -2.24 -10.60
N LEU A 379 -9.66 -1.08 -10.14
CA LEU A 379 -9.62 -0.68 -8.72
C LEU A 379 -10.96 -1.00 -8.06
N ARG A 380 -10.94 -1.83 -7.03
CA ARG A 380 -12.13 -2.24 -6.29
C ARG A 380 -11.97 -1.85 -4.82
N THR A 381 -12.96 -1.15 -4.27
CA THR A 381 -12.90 -0.64 -2.89
C THR A 381 -14.28 -0.51 -2.28
N ASN A 382 -14.33 -0.49 -0.94
CA ASN A 382 -15.54 -0.20 -0.18
C ASN A 382 -15.64 1.26 0.30
N PHE A 383 -14.73 2.15 -0.14
CA PHE A 383 -14.87 3.58 0.12
C PHE A 383 -16.16 4.13 -0.51
N GLU A 384 -16.80 5.03 0.22
CA GLU A 384 -17.92 5.82 -0.33
C GLU A 384 -17.39 7.05 -1.08
N LYS A 385 -18.12 7.51 -2.09
CA LYS A 385 -17.77 8.74 -2.86
C LYS A 385 -17.59 9.96 -1.96
N SER A 386 -18.41 10.09 -0.92
CA SER A 386 -18.33 11.16 0.08
C SER A 386 -17.05 11.14 0.93
N GLU A 387 -16.36 10.01 0.99
CA GLU A 387 -15.11 9.82 1.74
C GLU A 387 -13.86 10.14 0.90
N VAL A 388 -13.98 10.12 -0.45
CA VAL A 388 -12.85 10.36 -1.38
C VAL A 388 -12.22 11.73 -1.16
N ARG A 389 -13.04 12.75 -0.96
CA ARG A 389 -12.53 14.10 -0.68
C ARG A 389 -11.68 14.14 0.59
N THR A 390 -12.12 13.46 1.64
CA THR A 390 -11.36 13.35 2.90
C THR A 390 -10.05 12.59 2.70
N LEU A 391 -10.04 11.51 1.90
CA LEU A 391 -8.82 10.80 1.53
C LEU A 391 -7.81 11.69 0.81
N VAL A 392 -8.26 12.46 -0.18
CA VAL A 392 -7.42 13.39 -0.94
C VAL A 392 -6.84 14.47 -0.03
N GLU A 393 -7.65 15.05 0.86
CA GLU A 393 -7.18 16.05 1.83
C GLU A 393 -6.17 15.45 2.81
N LEU A 394 -6.40 14.24 3.32
CA LEU A 394 -5.45 13.54 4.19
C LEU A 394 -4.13 13.23 3.47
N ALA A 395 -4.20 12.76 2.22
CA ALA A 395 -2.99 12.51 1.42
C ALA A 395 -2.17 13.79 1.22
N ARG A 396 -2.82 14.96 1.10
CA ARG A 396 -2.18 16.27 1.01
C ARG A 396 -1.63 16.73 2.36
N ASP A 397 -2.42 16.61 3.43
CA ASP A 397 -2.12 17.23 4.73
C ASP A 397 -1.09 16.43 5.54
N ILE A 398 -0.98 15.12 5.33
CA ILE A 398 0.02 14.28 5.99
C ILE A 398 1.38 14.53 5.33
N LYS A 399 2.33 15.12 6.08
CA LYS A 399 3.70 15.33 5.60
C LYS A 399 4.44 14.00 5.42
N GLY A 400 5.41 13.93 4.51
CA GLY A 400 6.22 12.74 4.25
C GLY A 400 6.85 12.16 5.52
N ASP A 401 7.44 13.02 6.37
CA ASP A 401 8.07 12.62 7.65
C ASP A 401 7.08 12.00 8.66
N ASN A 402 5.78 12.25 8.48
CA ASN A 402 4.71 11.67 9.28
C ASN A 402 4.14 10.36 8.72
N ILE A 403 4.68 9.88 7.59
CA ILE A 403 4.39 8.55 7.05
C ILE A 403 5.51 7.61 7.46
N LYS A 404 5.19 6.60 8.26
CA LYS A 404 6.18 5.69 8.84
C LYS A 404 5.92 4.26 8.42
N SER A 405 6.99 3.56 8.07
CA SER A 405 6.98 2.11 7.90
C SER A 405 7.15 1.42 9.26
N VAL A 406 6.32 0.41 9.52
CA VAL A 406 6.45 -0.49 10.68
C VAL A 406 6.92 -1.84 10.15
N SER A 407 8.22 -2.11 10.33
CA SER A 407 8.83 -3.37 9.93
C SER A 407 8.54 -4.45 10.96
N LEU A 408 8.03 -5.59 10.50
CA LEU A 408 7.77 -6.76 11.37
C LEU A 408 9.02 -7.63 11.54
N ILE A 409 9.96 -7.56 10.60
CA ILE A 409 11.20 -8.37 10.63
C ILE A 409 12.30 -7.71 11.45
N ASP A 410 12.28 -6.38 11.55
CA ASP A 410 13.25 -5.63 12.36
C ASP A 410 12.73 -5.39 13.80
N ALA A 411 11.68 -6.12 14.19
CA ALA A 411 11.11 -6.03 15.54
C ALA A 411 12.08 -6.58 16.60
N GLU A 412 12.25 -5.84 17.68
CA GLU A 412 13.02 -6.28 18.85
C GLU A 412 12.10 -6.41 20.08
N PRO A 413 11.97 -7.61 20.67
CA PRO A 413 12.53 -8.90 20.22
C PRO A 413 11.89 -9.39 18.92
N THR A 414 12.55 -10.31 18.20
CA THR A 414 12.04 -10.92 16.96
C THR A 414 10.68 -11.55 17.17
N ILE A 415 9.67 -11.12 16.40
CA ILE A 415 8.26 -11.58 16.51
C ILE A 415 7.84 -12.56 15.42
N LEU A 416 8.60 -12.65 14.33
CA LEU A 416 8.36 -13.55 13.22
C LEU A 416 9.61 -14.39 12.93
N THR A 417 9.42 -15.63 12.52
CA THR A 417 10.48 -16.53 12.09
C THR A 417 10.05 -17.29 10.84
N THR A 418 11.00 -17.88 10.12
CA THR A 418 10.74 -18.69 8.94
C THR A 418 10.86 -20.17 9.25
N GLY A 419 10.12 -21.01 8.51
CA GLY A 419 10.18 -22.46 8.62
C GLY A 419 9.45 -23.13 7.46
N VAL A 420 9.46 -24.46 7.43
CA VAL A 420 8.70 -25.25 6.43
C VAL A 420 7.38 -25.71 7.06
N TYR A 421 6.28 -25.23 6.53
CA TYR A 421 4.93 -25.56 6.96
C TYR A 421 4.07 -25.90 5.74
N GLY A 422 3.31 -26.98 5.81
CA GLY A 422 2.53 -27.45 4.67
C GLY A 422 3.38 -27.81 3.44
N GLY A 423 4.67 -28.18 3.64
CA GLY A 423 5.60 -28.51 2.56
C GLY A 423 6.23 -27.28 1.87
N ALA A 424 5.96 -26.06 2.33
CA ALA A 424 6.49 -24.83 1.74
C ALA A 424 7.16 -23.93 2.77
N SER A 425 8.17 -23.16 2.34
CA SER A 425 8.76 -22.09 3.15
C SER A 425 7.68 -21.08 3.52
N SER A 426 7.54 -20.78 4.81
CA SER A 426 6.49 -19.95 5.37
C SER A 426 7.02 -19.11 6.52
N VAL A 427 6.32 -18.04 6.84
CA VAL A 427 6.56 -17.15 7.98
C VAL A 427 5.60 -17.51 9.11
N VAL A 428 6.07 -17.60 10.33
CA VAL A 428 5.23 -17.87 11.52
C VAL A 428 5.61 -16.97 12.69
N PRO A 429 4.68 -16.68 13.62
CA PRO A 429 5.00 -15.99 14.86
C PRO A 429 5.99 -16.79 15.73
N THR A 430 6.95 -16.10 16.36
CA THR A 430 7.91 -16.75 17.29
C THR A 430 7.25 -17.25 18.56
N ALA A 431 6.10 -16.68 18.96
CA ALA A 431 5.32 -17.16 20.11
C ALA A 431 4.66 -18.53 19.88
N GLY A 432 4.52 -18.95 18.62
CA GLY A 432 3.89 -20.22 18.19
C GLY A 432 3.21 -20.05 16.85
N THR A 433 3.09 -21.11 16.06
CA THR A 433 2.60 -21.08 14.65
C THR A 433 1.33 -20.27 14.43
N TYR A 434 0.44 -20.23 15.42
CA TYR A 434 -0.83 -19.49 15.35
C TYR A 434 -1.05 -18.54 16.54
N ASP A 435 0.00 -18.30 17.32
CA ASP A 435 -0.05 -17.34 18.43
C ASP A 435 0.41 -15.95 17.95
N TYR A 436 -0.57 -15.09 17.69
CA TYR A 436 -0.36 -13.72 17.24
C TYR A 436 -0.23 -12.70 18.39
N SER A 437 -0.11 -13.14 19.64
CA SER A 437 -0.07 -12.25 20.82
C SER A 437 1.05 -11.21 20.76
N GLN A 438 2.28 -11.65 20.42
CA GLN A 438 3.44 -10.77 20.28
C GLN A 438 3.29 -9.83 19.09
N LEU A 439 2.77 -10.32 17.96
CA LEU A 439 2.49 -9.51 16.78
C LEU A 439 1.48 -8.40 17.12
N ARG A 440 0.36 -8.74 17.75
CA ARG A 440 -0.67 -7.77 18.18
C ARG A 440 -0.10 -6.74 19.14
N SER A 441 0.70 -7.16 20.11
CA SER A 441 1.35 -6.26 21.07
C SER A 441 2.30 -5.30 20.37
N TYR A 442 3.10 -5.78 19.43
CA TYR A 442 4.01 -4.97 18.63
C TYR A 442 3.26 -3.93 17.78
N ILE A 443 2.19 -4.35 17.10
CA ILE A 443 1.34 -3.46 16.31
C ILE A 443 0.68 -2.41 17.20
N LYS A 444 0.10 -2.82 18.33
CA LYS A 444 -0.51 -1.89 19.30
C LYS A 444 0.51 -0.85 19.78
N LYS A 445 1.73 -1.26 20.12
CA LYS A 445 2.81 -0.37 20.55
C LYS A 445 3.19 0.65 19.47
N ASN A 446 3.22 0.26 18.19
CA ASN A 446 3.69 1.14 17.11
C ASN A 446 2.59 2.06 16.57
N LEU A 447 1.36 1.56 16.38
CA LEU A 447 0.27 2.33 15.79
C LEU A 447 -0.47 3.21 16.80
N TYR A 448 -0.69 2.68 18.01
CA TYR A 448 -1.52 3.33 19.03
C TYR A 448 -0.72 3.90 20.20
N ALA A 449 0.60 3.84 20.13
CA ALA A 449 1.45 4.38 21.17
C ALA A 449 1.18 5.88 21.35
N THR A 450 0.80 6.25 22.56
CA THR A 450 0.83 7.63 23.02
C THR A 450 2.28 8.10 23.16
N ASP A 451 2.51 9.41 23.23
CA ASP A 451 3.87 9.91 23.48
C ASP A 451 4.44 9.36 24.79
N ILE A 452 3.58 9.10 25.79
CA ILE A 452 3.95 8.43 27.06
C ILE A 452 4.50 7.02 26.79
N THR A 453 3.80 6.23 25.99
CA THR A 453 4.25 4.86 25.64
C THR A 453 5.57 4.86 24.85
N ARG A 454 5.73 5.84 23.94
CA ARG A 454 6.99 5.99 23.19
C ARG A 454 8.16 6.40 24.05
N GLU A 455 7.90 7.26 25.04
CA GLU A 455 8.90 7.63 26.03
C GLU A 455 9.33 6.45 26.90
N ASN A 456 8.46 5.45 27.10
CA ASN A 456 8.71 4.24 27.88
C ASN A 456 9.45 4.55 29.18
N ALA A 457 8.92 5.51 29.96
CA ALA A 457 9.56 5.96 31.17
C ALA A 457 9.55 4.86 32.24
N ASN A 458 10.70 4.66 32.87
CA ASN A 458 10.86 3.70 33.96
C ASN A 458 10.64 4.39 35.30
N ILE A 459 9.68 3.87 36.08
CA ILE A 459 9.17 4.52 37.31
C ILE A 459 9.32 3.60 38.51
N VAL A 460 9.75 4.16 39.63
CA VAL A 460 9.65 3.55 40.96
C VAL A 460 8.45 4.18 41.68
N VAL A 461 7.56 3.39 42.25
CA VAL A 461 6.39 3.87 43.00
C VAL A 461 6.53 3.48 44.47
N LEU A 462 6.50 4.48 45.33
CA LEU A 462 6.67 4.31 46.79
C LEU A 462 5.44 4.80 47.54
N ASN A 463 5.03 4.04 48.55
CA ASN A 463 3.90 4.32 49.41
C ASN A 463 4.34 5.06 50.69
N ALA A 464 3.82 6.26 50.89
CA ALA A 464 3.95 7.04 52.11
C ALA A 464 2.61 7.26 52.83
N THR A 465 1.52 6.60 52.40
CA THR A 465 0.18 6.77 52.99
C THR A 465 -0.06 5.93 54.24
N GLY A 466 0.81 4.96 54.49
CA GLY A 466 0.61 3.94 55.54
C GLY A 466 -0.47 2.89 55.23
N ILE A 467 -1.16 2.99 54.08
CA ILE A 467 -2.21 2.06 53.66
C ILE A 467 -1.62 1.01 52.71
N SER A 468 -1.80 -0.27 53.05
CA SER A 468 -1.30 -1.36 52.21
C SER A 468 -1.96 -1.34 50.82
N GLY A 469 -1.18 -1.68 49.78
CA GLY A 469 -1.62 -1.84 48.40
C GLY A 469 -1.72 -0.54 47.58
N VAL A 470 -1.60 0.65 48.18
CA VAL A 470 -1.76 1.94 47.48
C VAL A 470 -0.70 2.09 46.40
N ALA A 471 0.57 1.84 46.67
CA ALA A 471 1.62 1.94 45.64
C ALA A 471 1.42 0.94 44.48
N GLN A 472 0.96 -0.28 44.78
CA GLN A 472 0.65 -1.27 43.73
C GLN A 472 -0.52 -0.84 42.86
N LYS A 473 -1.61 -0.27 43.45
CA LYS A 473 -2.72 0.28 42.65
C LYS A 473 -2.24 1.39 41.72
N GLN A 474 -1.37 2.29 42.21
CA GLN A 474 -0.79 3.33 41.36
C GLN A 474 0.16 2.80 40.30
N ALA A 475 0.97 1.79 40.62
CA ALA A 475 1.83 1.12 39.67
C ALA A 475 1.03 0.51 38.50
N ASN A 476 -0.07 -0.19 38.79
CA ASN A 476 -0.95 -0.74 37.77
C ASN A 476 -1.53 0.36 36.88
N LYS A 477 -2.01 1.48 37.45
CA LYS A 477 -2.51 2.64 36.70
C LYS A 477 -1.44 3.24 35.77
N LEU A 478 -0.19 3.36 36.22
CA LEU A 478 0.91 3.86 35.39
C LEU A 478 1.28 2.88 34.27
N THR A 479 1.23 1.58 34.56
CA THR A 479 1.48 0.54 33.55
C THR A 479 0.39 0.53 32.47
N GLU A 480 -0.87 0.69 32.84
CA GLU A 480 -1.99 0.81 31.88
C GLU A 480 -1.84 2.04 30.97
N LEU A 481 -1.21 3.10 31.45
CA LEU A 481 -0.88 4.30 30.66
C LEU A 481 0.35 4.14 29.76
N GLY A 482 1.03 2.99 29.82
CA GLY A 482 2.18 2.66 28.97
C GLY A 482 3.53 3.05 29.55
N MET A 483 3.62 3.25 30.86
CA MET A 483 4.89 3.45 31.57
C MET A 483 5.40 2.12 32.13
N THR A 484 6.70 1.98 32.26
CA THR A 484 7.31 0.81 32.92
C THR A 484 7.45 1.08 34.40
N VAL A 485 6.91 0.21 35.26
CA VAL A 485 7.14 0.29 36.73
C VAL A 485 8.09 -0.82 37.13
N SER A 486 9.34 -0.46 37.46
CA SER A 486 10.39 -1.42 37.80
C SER A 486 10.43 -1.78 39.29
N LYS A 487 9.86 -0.98 40.16
CA LYS A 487 9.84 -1.22 41.60
C LYS A 487 8.65 -0.61 42.26
N VAL A 488 8.03 -1.34 43.21
CA VAL A 488 6.99 -0.90 44.09
C VAL A 488 7.44 -1.16 45.54
N GLY A 489 7.22 -0.21 46.44
CA GLY A 489 7.65 -0.37 47.83
C GLY A 489 7.09 0.73 48.76
N ASN A 490 7.63 0.78 49.96
CA ASN A 490 7.33 1.85 50.91
C ASN A 490 8.34 2.98 50.83
N ALA A 491 7.89 4.20 51.05
CA ALA A 491 8.76 5.36 51.12
C ALA A 491 9.64 5.31 52.38
N PRO A 492 10.89 5.79 52.30
CA PRO A 492 11.68 6.03 53.51
C PRO A 492 10.94 6.96 54.46
N GLN A 493 11.09 6.81 55.73
CA GLN A 493 10.46 7.62 56.77
C GLN A 493 8.91 7.56 56.80
N GLY A 494 8.30 6.60 56.10
CA GLY A 494 6.84 6.36 56.17
C GLY A 494 6.00 7.59 55.90
N ASN A 495 5.19 7.98 56.85
CA ASN A 495 4.19 9.06 56.73
C ASN A 495 4.76 10.50 56.83
N ALA A 496 6.08 10.70 56.75
CA ALA A 496 6.73 12.03 56.82
C ALA A 496 6.52 12.91 55.59
N TYR A 497 5.85 12.38 54.54
CA TYR A 497 5.54 13.13 53.34
C TYR A 497 4.16 13.80 53.45
N PRO A 498 4.10 15.15 53.47
CA PRO A 498 2.82 15.86 53.63
C PRO A 498 1.98 15.85 52.34
N SER A 499 2.59 15.62 51.20
CA SER A 499 1.97 15.55 49.87
C SER A 499 2.69 14.59 48.95
N ASN A 500 2.06 14.23 47.84
CA ASN A 500 2.71 13.45 46.79
C ASN A 500 3.99 14.14 46.36
N LYS A 501 5.02 13.35 45.99
CA LYS A 501 6.28 13.85 45.46
C LYS A 501 6.63 13.07 44.18
N ILE A 502 7.17 13.78 43.20
CA ILE A 502 7.67 13.19 41.98
C ILE A 502 9.09 13.70 41.78
N TYR A 503 10.05 12.78 41.76
CA TYR A 503 11.43 13.09 41.48
C TYR A 503 11.80 12.60 40.09
N LYS A 504 12.33 13.50 39.26
CA LYS A 504 12.98 13.16 37.99
C LYS A 504 14.46 12.89 38.27
N VAL A 505 14.88 11.63 38.12
CA VAL A 505 16.23 11.15 38.50
C VAL A 505 17.09 10.83 37.27
N SER A 506 16.59 11.07 36.08
CA SER A 506 17.34 10.91 34.83
C SER A 506 17.40 12.21 34.01
N THR A 507 18.43 12.33 33.20
CA THR A 507 18.60 13.44 32.25
C THR A 507 17.80 13.23 30.97
N ARG A 508 17.23 12.02 30.75
CA ARG A 508 16.44 11.66 29.56
C ARG A 508 15.21 12.56 29.42
N ALA A 509 14.96 13.02 28.19
CA ALA A 509 13.79 13.83 27.89
C ALA A 509 12.52 12.93 27.87
N LYS A 510 11.66 13.05 28.90
CA LYS A 510 10.39 12.33 29.05
C LYS A 510 9.27 13.35 29.30
N THR A 511 9.05 14.24 28.33
CA THR A 511 8.15 15.42 28.48
C THR A 511 6.70 15.03 28.67
N ALA A 512 6.18 14.10 27.84
CA ALA A 512 4.77 13.66 27.93
C ALA A 512 4.50 12.94 29.26
N THR A 513 5.46 12.12 29.72
CA THR A 513 5.40 11.47 31.03
C THR A 513 5.41 12.49 32.17
N SER A 514 6.29 13.50 32.13
CA SER A 514 6.31 14.58 33.13
C SER A 514 4.96 15.29 33.24
N VAL A 515 4.37 15.68 32.10
CA VAL A 515 3.05 16.34 32.05
C VAL A 515 1.95 15.43 32.61
N LYS A 516 1.97 14.15 32.24
CA LYS A 516 0.97 13.17 32.71
C LYS A 516 1.10 12.92 34.21
N LEU A 517 2.32 12.73 34.72
CA LEU A 517 2.55 12.53 36.16
C LEU A 517 2.09 13.76 36.96
N LYS A 518 2.39 14.99 36.51
CA LYS A 518 1.88 16.23 37.10
C LYS A 518 0.35 16.22 37.18
N SER A 519 -0.32 15.86 36.08
CA SER A 519 -1.78 15.79 36.00
C SER A 519 -2.38 14.75 36.98
N LEU A 520 -1.70 13.60 37.15
CA LEU A 520 -2.20 12.51 38.01
C LEU A 520 -2.04 12.78 39.52
N TYR A 521 -0.94 13.41 39.89
CA TYR A 521 -0.56 13.54 41.31
C TYR A 521 -0.64 14.98 41.85
N GLY A 522 -0.97 15.95 40.99
CA GLY A 522 -1.11 17.35 41.36
C GLY A 522 0.19 18.10 41.64
N VAL A 523 1.36 17.45 41.48
CA VAL A 523 2.68 18.02 41.76
C VAL A 523 3.57 17.89 40.54
N ALA A 524 4.40 18.89 40.25
CA ALA A 524 5.36 18.83 39.17
C ALA A 524 6.57 17.94 39.52
N PRO A 525 7.17 17.22 38.58
CA PRO A 525 8.42 16.52 38.80
C PRO A 525 9.54 17.49 39.18
N GLU A 526 10.24 17.24 40.27
CA GLU A 526 11.44 17.94 40.75
C GLU A 526 12.68 17.17 40.28
N VAL A 527 13.69 17.84 39.75
CA VAL A 527 14.96 17.18 39.37
C VAL A 527 15.73 16.87 40.66
N ALA A 528 16.15 15.63 40.80
CA ALA A 528 16.96 15.17 41.93
C ALA A 528 18.05 14.20 41.48
N GLU A 529 19.28 14.44 41.87
CA GLU A 529 20.40 13.53 41.60
C GLU A 529 20.32 12.27 42.49
N SER A 530 19.81 12.43 43.69
CA SER A 530 19.57 11.32 44.64
C SER A 530 18.39 11.62 45.56
N ILE A 531 17.78 10.58 46.08
CA ILE A 531 16.69 10.67 47.05
C ILE A 531 17.12 9.96 48.31
N PRO A 532 17.18 10.65 49.48
CA PRO A 532 17.64 10.04 50.72
C PRO A 532 16.87 8.76 51.07
N GLY A 533 17.57 7.66 51.32
CA GLY A 533 16.95 6.39 51.67
C GLY A 533 16.29 5.60 50.53
N VAL A 534 16.29 6.10 49.30
CA VAL A 534 15.73 5.40 48.11
C VAL A 534 16.85 4.85 47.25
N LYS A 535 16.85 3.54 47.02
CA LYS A 535 17.77 2.87 46.07
C LYS A 535 17.03 2.53 44.80
N TYR A 536 17.57 2.98 43.65
CA TYR A 536 17.05 2.70 42.30
C TYR A 536 18.20 2.52 41.31
N SER A 537 17.94 1.87 40.16
CA SER A 537 18.94 1.69 39.09
C SER A 537 19.08 2.95 38.23
N ALA A 538 20.20 3.06 37.51
CA ALA A 538 20.43 4.15 36.55
C ALA A 538 19.39 4.21 35.39
N GLU A 539 18.62 3.15 35.20
CA GLU A 539 17.57 3.09 34.19
C GLU A 539 16.25 3.76 34.61
N VAL A 540 16.10 4.13 35.90
CA VAL A 540 14.91 4.78 36.41
C VAL A 540 14.87 6.22 35.96
N ASP A 541 13.70 6.67 35.48
CA ASP A 541 13.46 8.05 35.07
C ASP A 541 12.79 8.88 36.16
N TYR A 542 11.84 8.26 36.89
CA TYR A 542 11.09 8.94 37.94
C TYR A 542 10.93 8.06 39.17
N VAL A 543 10.88 8.72 40.32
CA VAL A 543 10.43 8.14 41.60
C VAL A 543 9.16 8.89 42.03
N VAL A 544 8.06 8.18 42.14
CA VAL A 544 6.75 8.70 42.59
C VAL A 544 6.51 8.25 44.00
N ILE A 545 6.37 9.20 44.92
CA ILE A 545 6.01 8.94 46.33
C ILE A 545 4.55 9.35 46.50
N VAL A 546 3.70 8.38 46.80
CA VAL A 546 2.26 8.57 47.02
C VAL A 546 2.01 8.80 48.50
N ALA A 547 1.62 10.00 48.86
CA ALA A 547 1.37 10.42 50.24
C ALA A 547 -0.11 10.75 50.51
N ILE A 548 -0.86 11.13 49.50
CA ILE A 548 -2.29 11.43 49.64
C ILE A 548 -3.10 10.17 49.33
N LYS A 549 -4.10 9.88 50.17
CA LYS A 549 -5.06 8.80 49.91
C LYS A 549 -5.76 9.06 48.58
N PRO A 550 -5.84 8.08 47.66
CA PRO A 550 -6.72 8.18 46.51
C PRO A 550 -8.16 8.43 46.96
N SER A 551 -8.89 9.36 46.33
CA SER A 551 -10.32 9.53 46.57
C SER A 551 -11.08 8.24 46.22
N ALA A 552 -12.11 7.91 46.98
CA ALA A 552 -12.91 6.67 46.86
C ALA A 552 -13.80 6.70 45.60
N GLY A 553 -13.26 7.04 44.42
CA GLY A 553 -14.00 7.15 43.16
C GLY A 553 -13.13 7.18 41.91
N GLU A 554 -11.79 7.07 42.03
CA GLU A 554 -10.85 7.03 40.90
C GLU A 554 -10.18 5.66 40.75
#